data_abc6ee42b3715560c86959a0373096c6
#
_entry.id   abc6ee42b3715560c86959a0373096c6
#
_cell.length_a   1.000
_cell.length_b   1.000
_cell.length_c   1.000
_cell.angle_alpha   90.00
_cell.angle_beta   90.00
_cell.angle_gamma   90.00
#
_symmetry.space_group_name_H-M   'P 1'
#
loop_
_entity.id
_entity.type
_entity.pdbx_description
1 polymer ?
#
loop_
_entity_poly.entity_id
_entity_poly.type
_entity_poly.pdbx_seq_one_letter_code
_entity_poly.pdbx_strand_id
1 'polypeptide(L)'
;MSHGLAERLVTEGLAKREDVELALENAPRGGRSLAEMLVEMGAGDELAIFREAAAERGVKLERADELFKRVDVALSRSLPRVYQNRRRVVPISREDDTLLVVSCDPQAQVLELADALDAARVELRLVTPTDFRRLQWAI
;
A
#
# COMPACT_ATOMS: atom_id res chain seq x y z
N MET A 1 2.95 12.03 -6.14
CA MET A 1 4.21 12.73 -5.87
C MET A 1 4.39 12.98 -4.40
N SER A 2 5.54 12.60 -3.87
CA SER A 2 5.81 12.66 -2.43
C SER A 2 5.77 14.07 -1.86
N HIS A 3 6.08 15.09 -2.67
CA HIS A 3 6.12 16.47 -2.20
C HIS A 3 4.76 17.01 -1.76
N GLY A 4 3.71 16.68 -2.49
CA GLY A 4 2.36 17.08 -2.10
C GLY A 4 1.93 16.44 -0.79
N LEU A 5 2.22 15.16 -0.63
CA LEU A 5 1.93 14.42 0.60
C LEU A 5 2.75 14.97 1.77
N ALA A 6 4.05 15.20 1.55
CA ALA A 6 4.94 15.72 2.58
C ALA A 6 4.41 17.03 3.18
N GLU A 7 4.07 17.99 2.32
CA GLU A 7 3.57 19.28 2.79
C GLU A 7 2.23 19.14 3.50
N ARG A 8 1.35 18.29 3.01
CA ARG A 8 0.05 18.06 3.62
C ARG A 8 0.17 17.45 5.01
N LEU A 9 1.05 16.46 5.18
CA LEU A 9 1.27 15.82 6.47
C LEU A 9 1.78 16.82 7.51
N VAL A 10 2.70 17.69 7.12
CA VAL A 10 3.23 18.73 8.02
C VAL A 10 2.15 19.75 8.34
N THR A 11 1.46 20.26 7.33
CA THR A 11 0.42 21.28 7.49
C THR A 11 -0.70 20.81 8.40
N GLU A 12 -1.11 19.56 8.29
CA GLU A 12 -2.19 18.99 9.09
C GLU A 12 -1.72 18.45 10.45
N GLY A 13 -0.42 18.59 10.75
CA GLY A 13 0.12 18.17 12.03
C GLY A 13 0.20 16.65 12.21
N LEU A 14 0.17 15.89 11.12
CA LEU A 14 0.25 14.43 11.17
C LEU A 14 1.68 13.92 11.28
N ALA A 15 2.64 14.73 10.89
CA ALA A 15 4.07 14.43 11.05
C ALA A 15 4.84 15.72 11.21
N LYS A 16 5.96 15.66 11.93
CA LYS A 16 6.84 16.81 12.11
C LYS A 16 7.68 16.99 10.85
N ARG A 17 7.99 18.25 10.51
CA ARG A 17 8.79 18.56 9.32
C ARG A 17 10.15 17.84 9.34
N GLU A 18 10.82 17.82 10.48
CA GLU A 18 12.13 17.15 10.60
C GLU A 18 12.04 15.65 10.34
N ASP A 19 10.93 15.01 10.77
CA ASP A 19 10.71 13.59 10.54
C ASP A 19 10.43 13.33 9.07
N VAL A 20 9.65 14.21 8.42
CA VAL A 20 9.37 14.11 6.99
C VAL A 20 10.65 14.24 6.18
N GLU A 21 11.51 15.21 6.51
CA GLU A 21 12.79 15.40 5.82
C GLU A 21 13.68 14.16 5.96
N LEU A 22 13.76 13.61 7.17
CA LEU A 22 14.54 12.40 7.42
C LEU A 22 13.98 11.20 6.65
N ALA A 23 12.67 11.07 6.62
CA ALA A 23 12.02 10.00 5.87
C ALA A 23 12.26 10.11 4.38
N LEU A 24 12.18 11.33 3.82
CA LEU A 24 12.45 11.55 2.39
C LEU A 24 13.89 11.21 2.03
N GLU A 25 14.82 11.45 2.94
CA GLU A 25 16.23 11.11 2.71
C GLU A 25 16.45 9.59 2.74
N ASN A 26 15.80 8.88 3.63
CA ASN A 26 16.06 7.46 3.87
C ASN A 26 15.15 6.51 3.11
N ALA A 27 13.94 6.91 2.75
CA ALA A 27 12.97 6.04 2.10
C ALA A 27 13.50 5.38 0.82
N PRO A 28 14.12 6.12 -0.11
CA PRO A 28 14.59 5.51 -1.36
C PRO A 28 15.64 4.42 -1.16
N ARG A 29 16.45 4.53 -0.11
CA ARG A 29 17.53 3.56 0.16
C ARG A 29 16.97 2.16 0.46
N GLY A 30 15.80 2.09 1.09
CA GLY A 30 15.16 0.82 1.40
C GLY A 30 14.03 0.45 0.45
N GLY A 31 13.84 1.22 -0.62
CA GLY A 31 12.73 1.01 -1.54
C GLY A 31 11.38 1.33 -0.93
N ARG A 32 11.35 2.17 0.10
CA ARG A 32 10.13 2.57 0.80
C ARG A 32 9.56 3.86 0.23
N SER A 33 8.23 4.02 0.32
CA SER A 33 7.58 5.30 0.08
C SER A 33 7.72 6.18 1.33
N LEU A 34 7.42 7.46 1.19
CA LEU A 34 7.41 8.38 2.33
C LEU A 34 6.47 7.89 3.43
N ALA A 35 5.25 7.50 3.07
CA ALA A 35 4.27 7.05 4.04
C ALA A 35 4.75 5.82 4.80
N GLU A 36 5.30 4.83 4.10
CA GLU A 36 5.84 3.63 4.73
C GLU A 36 6.99 3.96 5.68
N MET A 37 7.88 4.86 5.24
CA MET A 37 9.04 5.23 6.05
C MET A 37 8.64 5.93 7.33
N LEU A 38 7.67 6.84 7.26
CA LEU A 38 7.18 7.55 8.44
C LEU A 38 6.58 6.58 9.47
N VAL A 39 5.82 5.60 9.01
CA VAL A 39 5.24 4.58 9.89
C VAL A 39 6.35 3.74 10.52
N GLU A 40 7.33 3.33 9.72
CA GLU A 40 8.47 2.53 10.20
C GLU A 40 9.27 3.28 11.26
N MET A 41 9.42 4.60 11.11
CA MET A 41 10.11 5.45 12.08
C MET A 41 9.29 5.74 13.33
N GLY A 42 8.01 5.38 13.35
CA GLY A 42 7.12 5.75 14.44
C GLY A 42 6.82 7.25 14.48
N ALA A 43 6.85 7.91 13.34
CA ALA A 43 6.79 9.37 13.25
C ALA A 43 5.37 9.94 13.16
N GLY A 44 4.34 9.12 13.31
CA GLY A 44 2.97 9.59 13.28
C GLY A 44 1.98 8.43 13.28
N ASP A 45 0.69 8.78 13.28
CA ASP A 45 -0.37 7.78 13.29
C ASP A 45 -0.47 7.10 11.91
N GLU A 46 -0.32 5.78 11.92
CA GLU A 46 -0.31 4.98 10.70
C GLU A 46 -1.54 5.18 9.84
N LEU A 47 -2.72 5.09 10.45
CA LEU A 47 -3.97 5.19 9.70
C LEU A 47 -4.17 6.59 9.12
N ALA A 48 -3.87 7.63 9.89
CA ALA A 48 -4.01 9.01 9.45
C ALA A 48 -3.07 9.31 8.28
N ILE A 49 -1.82 8.87 8.37
CA ILE A 49 -0.84 9.05 7.30
C ILE A 49 -1.32 8.34 6.02
N PHE A 50 -1.80 7.12 6.16
CA PHE A 50 -2.23 6.33 4.99
C PHE A 50 -3.54 6.82 4.39
N ARG A 51 -4.43 7.45 5.18
CA ARG A 51 -5.59 8.13 4.62
C ARG A 51 -5.20 9.26 3.68
N GLU A 52 -4.21 10.06 4.09
CA GLU A 52 -3.71 11.13 3.25
C GLU A 52 -3.00 10.59 2.01
N ALA A 53 -2.22 9.54 2.15
CA ALA A 53 -1.53 8.91 1.03
C ALA A 53 -2.53 8.34 0.01
N ALA A 54 -3.59 7.72 0.48
CA ALA A 54 -4.64 7.18 -0.39
C ALA A 54 -5.35 8.29 -1.15
N ALA A 55 -5.67 9.38 -0.45
CA ALA A 55 -6.32 10.54 -1.07
C ALA A 55 -5.45 11.15 -2.16
N GLU A 56 -4.15 11.29 -1.91
CA GLU A 56 -3.23 11.82 -2.90
C GLU A 56 -3.13 10.93 -4.14
N ARG A 57 -3.03 9.62 -3.94
CA ARG A 57 -2.97 8.67 -5.04
C ARG A 57 -4.30 8.56 -5.79
N GLY A 58 -5.39 8.89 -5.13
CA GLY A 58 -6.73 8.72 -5.71
C GLY A 58 -7.22 7.29 -5.66
N VAL A 59 -6.79 6.54 -4.65
CA VAL A 59 -7.24 5.16 -4.43
C VAL A 59 -7.93 5.06 -3.09
N LYS A 60 -8.72 4.00 -2.92
CA LYS A 60 -9.43 3.76 -1.67
C LYS A 60 -8.52 3.08 -0.67
N LEU A 61 -8.57 3.53 0.59
CA LEU A 61 -7.92 2.85 1.70
C LEU A 61 -8.91 1.83 2.26
N GLU A 62 -8.47 0.59 2.38
CA GLU A 62 -9.30 -0.47 2.95
C GLU A 62 -8.63 -1.06 4.18
N ARG A 63 -9.44 -1.65 5.06
CA ARG A 63 -8.94 -2.31 6.25
C ARG A 63 -8.92 -3.83 6.02
N ALA A 64 -7.94 -4.49 6.64
CA ALA A 64 -7.77 -5.94 6.49
C ALA A 64 -9.04 -6.70 6.88
N ASP A 65 -9.73 -6.26 7.92
CA ASP A 65 -10.94 -6.95 8.40
C ASP A 65 -12.02 -7.03 7.31
N GLU A 66 -12.16 -5.99 6.51
CA GLU A 66 -13.12 -6.02 5.39
C GLU A 66 -12.62 -6.87 4.24
N LEU A 67 -11.32 -6.85 3.99
CA LEU A 67 -10.71 -7.58 2.89
C LEU A 67 -10.69 -9.10 3.14
N PHE A 68 -10.57 -9.53 4.39
CA PHE A 68 -10.59 -10.97 4.71
C PHE A 68 -11.82 -11.68 4.17
N LYS A 69 -12.94 -10.98 4.10
CA LYS A 69 -14.20 -11.53 3.61
C LYS A 69 -14.17 -11.82 2.10
N ARG A 70 -13.23 -11.20 1.40
CA ARG A 70 -13.16 -11.22 -0.07
C ARG A 70 -11.95 -11.99 -0.59
N VAL A 71 -11.04 -12.41 0.28
CA VAL A 71 -9.79 -13.05 -0.14
C VAL A 71 -10.05 -14.38 -0.81
N ASP A 72 -9.56 -14.52 -2.05
CA ASP A 72 -9.43 -15.78 -2.74
C ASP A 72 -8.03 -16.30 -2.47
N VAL A 73 -7.91 -17.27 -1.58
CA VAL A 73 -6.61 -17.75 -1.10
C VAL A 73 -5.77 -18.33 -2.25
N ALA A 74 -6.39 -19.07 -3.15
CA ALA A 74 -5.68 -19.66 -4.28
C ALA A 74 -5.10 -18.57 -5.18
N LEU A 75 -5.88 -17.52 -5.44
CA LEU A 75 -5.42 -16.38 -6.22
C LEU A 75 -4.28 -15.66 -5.52
N SER A 76 -4.44 -15.38 -4.21
CA SER A 76 -3.41 -14.69 -3.44
C SER A 76 -2.09 -15.47 -3.43
N ARG A 77 -2.16 -16.79 -3.35
CA ARG A 77 -0.99 -17.67 -3.36
C ARG A 77 -0.37 -17.85 -4.73
N SER A 78 -1.09 -17.51 -5.79
CA SER A 78 -0.56 -17.64 -7.15
C SER A 78 0.60 -16.70 -7.41
N LEU A 79 0.74 -15.65 -6.61
CA LEU A 79 1.85 -14.71 -6.70
C LEU A 79 2.90 -15.09 -5.64
N PRO A 80 4.16 -15.37 -6.05
CA PRO A 80 5.18 -15.80 -5.10
C PRO A 80 5.37 -14.80 -3.95
N ARG A 81 5.59 -15.32 -2.74
CA ARG A 81 5.77 -14.50 -1.55
C ARG A 81 6.95 -13.52 -1.70
N VAL A 82 8.01 -13.95 -2.36
CA VAL A 82 9.17 -13.07 -2.61
C VAL A 82 8.76 -11.85 -3.43
N TYR A 83 7.95 -12.07 -4.46
CA TYR A 83 7.44 -10.98 -5.29
C TYR A 83 6.53 -10.07 -4.47
N GLN A 84 5.61 -10.67 -3.69
CA GLN A 84 4.71 -9.91 -2.82
C GLN A 84 5.48 -9.00 -1.88
N ASN A 85 6.53 -9.51 -1.26
CA ASN A 85 7.33 -8.74 -0.31
C ASN A 85 8.14 -7.65 -0.98
N ARG A 86 8.70 -7.94 -2.15
CA ARG A 86 9.51 -6.97 -2.89
C ARG A 86 8.67 -5.80 -3.39
N ARG A 87 7.51 -6.09 -3.96
CA ARG A 87 6.63 -5.09 -4.56
C ARG A 87 5.55 -4.63 -3.61
N ARG A 88 5.43 -5.28 -2.46
CA ARG A 88 4.42 -5.01 -1.44
C ARG A 88 3.01 -5.01 -2.02
N VAL A 89 2.70 -6.06 -2.78
CA VAL A 89 1.39 -6.26 -3.40
C VAL A 89 0.86 -7.65 -3.10
N VAL A 90 -0.45 -7.76 -2.91
CA VAL A 90 -1.14 -9.05 -2.74
C VAL A 90 -2.42 -9.01 -3.57
N PRO A 91 -2.60 -9.97 -4.51
CA PRO A 91 -3.88 -10.08 -5.20
C PRO A 91 -4.91 -10.65 -4.24
N ILE A 92 -6.09 -10.07 -4.20
CA ILE A 92 -7.14 -10.42 -3.24
C ILE A 92 -8.26 -11.20 -3.88
N SER A 93 -8.83 -10.72 -4.96
CA SER A 93 -9.99 -11.35 -5.60
C SER A 93 -10.08 -10.95 -7.06
N ARG A 94 -10.93 -11.68 -7.77
CA ARG A 94 -11.23 -11.40 -9.18
C ARG A 94 -12.74 -11.33 -9.31
N GLU A 95 -13.25 -10.22 -9.81
CA GLU A 95 -14.68 -10.04 -10.07
C GLU A 95 -14.85 -9.40 -11.44
N ASP A 96 -15.70 -9.99 -12.31
CA ASP A 96 -15.98 -9.47 -13.65
C ASP A 96 -14.69 -9.13 -14.43
N ASP A 97 -13.72 -10.02 -14.35
CA ASP A 97 -12.42 -9.91 -15.00
C ASP A 97 -11.59 -8.70 -14.53
N THR A 98 -11.93 -8.17 -13.35
CA THR A 98 -11.14 -7.15 -12.67
C THR A 98 -10.43 -7.78 -11.48
N LEU A 99 -9.11 -7.65 -11.47
CA LEU A 99 -8.27 -8.14 -10.39
C LEU A 99 -8.18 -7.07 -9.30
N LEU A 100 -8.58 -7.40 -8.09
CA LEU A 100 -8.41 -6.52 -6.95
C LEU A 100 -7.07 -6.82 -6.30
N VAL A 101 -6.20 -5.81 -6.21
CA VAL A 101 -4.87 -5.92 -5.63
C VAL A 101 -4.74 -4.89 -4.52
N VAL A 102 -4.10 -5.28 -3.42
CA VAL A 102 -3.79 -4.35 -2.33
C VAL A 102 -2.30 -4.12 -2.24
N SER A 103 -1.93 -2.95 -1.76
CA SER A 103 -0.54 -2.59 -1.49
C SER A 103 -0.47 -1.65 -0.30
N CYS A 104 0.64 -1.70 0.43
CA CYS A 104 0.96 -0.67 1.42
C CYS A 104 1.94 0.37 0.87
N ASP A 105 2.24 0.30 -0.41
CA ASP A 105 3.03 1.30 -1.11
C ASP A 105 2.10 2.17 -1.95
N PRO A 106 1.90 3.46 -1.57
CA PRO A 106 1.01 4.32 -2.34
C PRO A 106 1.44 4.53 -3.78
N GLN A 107 2.68 4.26 -4.11
CA GLN A 107 3.22 4.43 -5.45
C GLN A 107 3.35 3.11 -6.23
N ALA A 108 2.77 2.03 -5.70
CA ALA A 108 2.85 0.72 -6.34
C ALA A 108 2.34 0.75 -7.78
N GLN A 109 3.06 0.06 -8.66
CA GLN A 109 2.68 -0.11 -10.06
C GLN A 109 2.13 -1.53 -10.21
N VAL A 110 0.85 -1.66 -10.55
CA VAL A 110 0.18 -2.96 -10.54
C VAL A 110 -0.39 -3.38 -11.89
N LEU A 111 -0.27 -2.54 -12.92
CA LEU A 111 -0.85 -2.85 -14.24
C LEU A 111 -0.27 -4.14 -14.84
N GLU A 112 0.99 -4.44 -14.58
CA GLU A 112 1.64 -5.65 -15.09
C GLU A 112 0.98 -6.93 -14.54
N LEU A 113 0.30 -6.84 -13.40
CA LEU A 113 -0.37 -7.98 -12.80
C LEU A 113 -1.59 -8.44 -13.59
N ALA A 114 -2.19 -7.54 -14.37
CA ALA A 114 -3.30 -7.91 -15.24
C ALA A 114 -2.86 -9.01 -16.23
N ASP A 115 -1.71 -8.81 -16.87
CA ASP A 115 -1.17 -9.80 -17.80
C ASP A 115 -0.71 -11.05 -17.07
N ALA A 116 0.01 -10.89 -15.96
CA ALA A 116 0.55 -12.01 -15.21
C ALA A 116 -0.53 -12.95 -14.67
N LEU A 117 -1.68 -12.39 -14.29
CA LEU A 117 -2.79 -13.16 -13.70
C LEU A 117 -4.00 -13.24 -14.63
N ASP A 118 -3.80 -12.90 -15.90
CA ASP A 118 -4.79 -13.07 -16.97
C ASP A 118 -6.13 -12.38 -16.63
N ALA A 119 -6.06 -11.11 -16.28
CA ALA A 119 -7.23 -10.28 -16.02
C ALA A 119 -7.28 -9.12 -17.01
N ALA A 120 -8.47 -8.64 -17.33
CA ALA A 120 -8.64 -7.51 -18.23
C ALA A 120 -8.27 -6.19 -17.54
N ARG A 121 -8.53 -6.08 -16.25
CA ARG A 121 -8.31 -4.85 -15.49
C ARG A 121 -7.74 -5.16 -14.12
N VAL A 122 -7.05 -4.17 -13.54
CA VAL A 122 -6.54 -4.23 -12.17
C VAL A 122 -7.04 -3.02 -11.42
N GLU A 123 -7.54 -3.24 -10.21
CA GLU A 123 -7.94 -2.19 -9.30
C GLU A 123 -7.06 -2.25 -8.06
N LEU A 124 -6.42 -1.13 -7.73
CA LEU A 124 -5.54 -1.02 -6.57
C LEU A 124 -6.32 -0.46 -5.38
N ARG A 125 -6.15 -1.10 -4.23
CA ARG A 125 -6.56 -0.55 -2.94
C ARG A 125 -5.34 -0.37 -2.08
N LEU A 126 -5.31 0.67 -1.27
CA LEU A 126 -4.23 0.89 -0.33
C LEU A 126 -4.61 0.30 1.02
N VAL A 127 -3.65 -0.30 1.70
CA VAL A 127 -3.79 -0.77 3.09
C VAL A 127 -2.59 -0.24 3.88
N THR A 128 -2.73 -0.19 5.21
CA THR A 128 -1.59 0.17 6.06
C THR A 128 -0.58 -0.98 6.06
N PRO A 129 0.70 -0.72 6.39
CA PRO A 129 1.69 -1.79 6.52
C PRO A 129 1.26 -2.87 7.52
N THR A 130 0.63 -2.48 8.62
CA THR A 130 0.12 -3.44 9.61
C THR A 130 -0.93 -4.35 8.99
N ASP A 131 -1.88 -3.79 8.26
CA ASP A 131 -2.94 -4.56 7.62
C ASP A 131 -2.38 -5.42 6.47
N PHE A 132 -1.36 -4.94 5.77
CA PHE A 132 -0.70 -5.72 4.74
C PHE A 132 -0.11 -7.01 5.33
N ARG A 133 0.59 -6.90 6.44
CA ARG A 133 1.15 -8.07 7.13
C ARG A 133 0.05 -9.02 7.61
N ARG A 134 -1.05 -8.47 8.14
CA ARG A 134 -2.19 -9.28 8.59
C ARG A 134 -2.78 -10.09 7.44
N LEU A 135 -2.91 -9.47 6.27
CA LEU A 135 -3.40 -10.18 5.08
C LEU A 135 -2.44 -11.28 4.64
N GLN A 136 -1.15 -11.02 4.64
CA GLN A 136 -0.17 -12.06 4.30
C GLN A 136 -0.19 -13.24 5.28
N TRP A 137 -0.44 -12.97 6.56
CA TRP A 137 -0.57 -14.04 7.55
C TRP A 137 -1.79 -14.93 7.30
N ALA A 138 -2.86 -14.37 6.72
CA ALA A 138 -4.10 -15.09 6.47
C ALA A 138 -4.06 -15.96 5.22
N ILE A 139 -3.05 -15.80 4.41
CA ILE A 139 -2.88 -16.54 3.16
C ILE A 139 -1.56 -17.31 3.19
#